data_6b0eb14ef0054b902209e5469f7370ff
#
_entry.id   6b0eb14ef0054b902209e5469f7370ff
#
_cell.length_a   1.000
_cell.length_b   1.000
_cell.length_c   1.000
_cell.angle_alpha   90.00
_cell.angle_beta   90.00
_cell.angle_gamma   90.00
#
_symmetry.space_group_name_H-M   'P 1'
#
loop_
_entity.id
_entity.type
_entity.pdbx_description
1 polymer ?
#
loop_
_entity_poly.entity_id
_entity_poly.type
_entity_poly.pdbx_seq_one_letter_code
_entity_poly.pdbx_strand_id
1 'polypeptide(L)' 'MESKELVPVWEKYNLTVKEAAAYSNLGEKKIESLLREPGCEFLLMKGSHRLVKRKFFEEYMDRLSAI' A
#
# COMPACT_ATOMS: atom_id res chain seq x y z
N MET A 1 14.13 -17.03 8.72
CA MET A 1 13.89 -17.00 8.23
C MET A 1 13.66 -16.58 7.57
N GLU A 2 13.62 -16.53 7.27
CA GLU A 2 13.45 -16.38 6.54
C GLU A 2 13.43 -15.85 5.47
N SER A 3 13.97 -15.95 5.13
CA SER A 3 14.50 -15.47 3.87
C SER A 3 13.61 -15.78 2.74
N LYS A 4 12.98 -16.82 2.80
CA LYS A 4 12.00 -17.12 1.80
C LYS A 4 10.91 -16.09 1.76
N GLU A 5 10.93 -15.22 2.71
CA GLU A 5 9.99 -14.14 2.72
C GLU A 5 10.40 -12.99 1.84
N LEU A 6 11.49 -13.13 1.13
CA LEU A 6 12.01 -12.04 0.33
C LEU A 6 11.30 -11.95 -1.01
N VAL A 7 10.00 -11.87 -0.98
CA VAL A 7 9.21 -11.61 -2.17
C VAL A 7 9.34 -10.13 -2.49
N PRO A 8 9.71 -9.78 -3.72
CA PRO A 8 9.77 -8.35 -4.07
C PRO A 8 8.43 -7.67 -3.90
N VAL A 9 8.48 -6.41 -3.53
CA VAL A 9 7.26 -5.64 -3.27
C VAL A 9 6.31 -5.69 -4.46
N TRP A 10 6.84 -5.59 -5.67
CA TRP A 10 6.01 -5.55 -6.88
C TRP A 10 5.36 -6.89 -7.19
N GLU A 11 5.72 -7.94 -6.47
CA GLU A 11 5.11 -9.26 -6.63
C GLU A 11 4.18 -9.61 -5.48
N LYS A 12 4.11 -8.77 -4.46
CA LYS A 12 3.24 -9.04 -3.32
C LYS A 12 1.81 -8.66 -3.66
N TYR A 13 0.90 -9.47 -3.17
CA TYR A 13 -0.52 -9.18 -3.36
C TYR A 13 -0.95 -7.98 -2.50
N ASN A 14 -0.51 -7.95 -1.27
CA ASN A 14 -0.80 -6.86 -0.34
C ASN A 14 0.49 -6.32 0.22
N LEU A 15 0.50 -5.03 0.53
CA LEU A 15 1.66 -4.35 1.07
C LEU A 15 1.36 -3.81 2.45
N THR A 16 2.37 -3.76 3.30
CA THR A 16 2.26 -2.99 4.53
C THR A 16 2.32 -1.51 4.18
N VAL A 17 1.92 -0.66 5.15
CA VAL A 17 2.02 0.78 4.93
C VAL A 17 3.46 1.19 4.59
N LYS A 18 4.41 0.60 5.31
CA LYS A 18 5.81 0.92 5.08
C LYS A 18 6.26 0.52 3.68
N GLU A 19 5.82 -0.66 3.24
CA GLU A 19 6.17 -1.12 1.90
C GLU A 19 5.53 -0.26 0.82
N ALA A 20 4.26 0.13 1.04
CA ALA A 20 3.57 0.97 0.07
C ALA A 20 4.25 2.34 -0.01
N ALA A 21 4.69 2.87 1.11
CA ALA A 21 5.39 4.14 1.13
C ALA A 21 6.68 4.08 0.33
N ALA A 22 7.44 3.01 0.53
CA ALA A 22 8.69 2.85 -0.20
C ALA A 22 8.46 2.61 -1.68
N TYR A 23 7.46 1.81 -2.00
CA TYR A 23 7.14 1.45 -3.38
C TYR A 23 6.68 2.66 -4.18
N SER A 24 5.87 3.52 -3.55
CA SER A 24 5.29 4.66 -4.24
C SER A 24 6.11 5.93 -4.08
N ASN A 25 7.13 5.88 -3.23
CA ASN A 25 7.94 7.05 -2.91
C ASN A 25 7.16 8.15 -2.19
N LEU A 26 6.04 7.79 -1.60
CA LEU A 26 5.30 8.68 -0.71
C LEU A 26 5.69 8.37 0.72
N GLY A 27 5.50 9.30 1.62
CA GLY A 27 5.77 9.05 3.04
C GLY A 27 4.69 8.17 3.66
N GLU A 28 5.04 7.52 4.77
CA GLU A 28 4.09 6.66 5.46
C GLU A 28 2.87 7.43 5.93
N LYS A 29 3.07 8.68 6.37
CA LYS A 29 1.96 9.49 6.83
C LYS A 29 0.97 9.76 5.70
N LYS A 30 1.49 9.98 4.50
CA LYS A 30 0.62 10.20 3.35
C LYS A 30 -0.19 8.95 3.04
N ILE A 31 0.45 7.79 3.08
CA ILE A 31 -0.24 6.54 2.85
C ILE A 31 -1.33 6.34 3.89
N GLU A 32 -1.02 6.57 5.16
CA GLU A 32 -2.01 6.42 6.21
C GLU A 32 -3.18 7.36 6.04
N SER A 33 -2.90 8.59 5.60
CA SER A 33 -3.95 9.55 5.33
C SER A 33 -4.88 9.05 4.23
N LEU A 34 -4.32 8.50 3.18
CA LEU A 34 -5.11 7.96 2.08
C LEU A 34 -5.97 6.78 2.53
N LEU A 35 -5.42 5.94 3.40
CA LEU A 35 -6.16 4.77 3.88
C LEU A 35 -7.33 5.16 4.77
N ARG A 36 -7.29 6.33 5.38
CA ARG A 36 -8.39 6.79 6.24
C ARG A 36 -9.52 7.43 5.47
N GLU A 37 -9.32 7.70 4.19
CA GLU A 37 -10.36 8.37 3.42
C GLU A 37 -11.52 7.42 3.18
N PRO A 38 -12.76 7.92 3.28
CA PRO A 38 -13.92 7.09 2.97
C PRO A 38 -13.86 6.60 1.53
N GLY A 39 -14.20 5.34 1.34
CA GLY A 39 -14.21 4.80 -0.01
C GLY A 39 -12.84 4.40 -0.54
N CYS A 40 -11.83 4.34 0.31
CA CYS A 40 -10.51 3.92 -0.11
C CYS A 40 -10.57 2.49 -0.63
N GLU A 41 -10.27 2.30 -1.91
CA GLU A 41 -10.41 1.00 -2.56
C GLU A 41 -9.26 0.07 -2.27
N PHE A 42 -8.12 0.61 -1.86
CA PHE A 42 -6.94 -0.22 -1.65
C PHE A 42 -6.66 -0.53 -0.18
N LEU A 43 -7.58 -0.22 0.69
CA LEU A 43 -7.43 -0.55 2.10
C LEU A 43 -7.87 -1.98 2.36
N LEU A 44 -7.05 -2.73 3.06
CA LEU A 44 -7.39 -4.06 3.54
C LEU A 44 -7.09 -4.11 5.02
N MET A 45 -8.08 -4.50 5.83
CA MET A 45 -7.86 -4.67 7.25
C MET A 45 -7.60 -6.13 7.54
N LYS A 46 -6.49 -6.40 8.22
CA LYS A 46 -6.18 -7.73 8.71
C LYS A 46 -6.07 -7.64 10.22
N GLY A 47 -7.17 -7.98 10.90
CA GLY A 47 -7.23 -7.73 12.31
C GLY A 47 -7.15 -6.25 12.57
N SER A 48 -6.19 -5.83 13.37
CA SER A 48 -5.98 -4.41 13.66
C SER A 48 -4.94 -3.77 12.72
N HIS A 49 -4.43 -4.54 11.76
CA HIS A 49 -3.42 -4.04 10.86
C HIS A 49 -4.03 -3.55 9.56
N ARG A 50 -3.53 -2.42 9.07
CA ARG A 50 -3.93 -1.91 7.76
C ARG A 50 -2.92 -2.36 6.72
N LEU A 51 -3.43 -2.91 5.64
CA LEU A 51 -2.62 -3.32 4.50
C LEU A 51 -3.12 -2.60 3.27
N VAL A 52 -2.28 -2.57 2.25
CA VAL A 52 -2.58 -1.91 1.00
C VAL A 52 -2.70 -2.96 -0.09
N LYS A 53 -3.84 -2.99 -0.79
CA LYS A 53 -4.02 -3.88 -1.93
C LYS A 53 -3.23 -3.30 -3.10
N ARG A 54 -2.15 -3.97 -3.46
CA ARG A 54 -1.19 -3.39 -4.40
C ARG A 54 -1.81 -2.98 -5.73
N LYS A 55 -2.61 -3.83 -6.31
CA LYS A 55 -3.15 -3.54 -7.64
C LYS A 55 -4.07 -2.32 -7.64
N PHE A 56 -4.95 -2.23 -6.64
CA PHE A 56 -5.84 -1.07 -6.55
C PHE A 56 -5.05 0.19 -6.21
N PHE A 57 -4.01 0.04 -5.40
CA PHE A 57 -3.14 1.15 -5.07
C PHE A 57 -2.42 1.66 -6.32
N GLU A 58 -1.93 0.75 -7.15
CA GLU A 58 -1.26 1.13 -8.39
C GLU A 58 -2.22 1.88 -9.32
N GLU A 59 -3.45 1.39 -9.44
CA GLU A 59 -4.44 2.06 -10.28
C GLU A 59 -4.74 3.46 -9.76
N TYR A 60 -4.84 3.59 -8.44
CA TYR A 60 -5.08 4.89 -7.85
C TYR A 60 -3.93 5.85 -8.17
N MET A 61 -2.70 5.38 -7.99
CA MET A 61 -1.54 6.21 -8.27
C MET A 61 -1.46 6.59 -9.74
N ASP A 62 -1.84 5.67 -10.63
CA ASP A 62 -1.81 5.94 -12.06
C ASP A 62 -2.79 7.02 -12.46
N ARG A 63 -3.88 7.18 -11.70
CA ARG A 63 -4.88 8.19 -12.02
C ARG A 63 -4.52 9.57 -11.48
N LEU A 64 -3.54 9.64 -10.58
CA LEU A 64 -3.15 10.92 -10.00
C LEU A 64 -2.23 11.67 -10.93
N SER A 65 -2.48 12.96 -11.09
CA SER A 65 -1.55 13.82 -11.81
C SER A 65 -0.73 14.65 -10.85
N ALA A 66 -1.20 14.77 -9.61
CA ALA A 66 -0.45 15.47 -8.57
C ALA A 66 -0.97 15.00 -7.22
N ILE A 67 -0.12 15.03 -6.23
CA ILE A 67 -0.51 14.61 -4.90
C ILE A 67 0.20 15.46 -3.81
#